data_fc627328ddbd1a85fce55cbb210c9cf5
#
_entry.id   fc627328ddbd1a85fce55cbb210c9cf5
#
_cell.length_a   1.000
_cell.length_b   1.000
_cell.length_c   1.000
_cell.angle_alpha   90.00
_cell.angle_beta   90.00
_cell.angle_gamma   90.00
#
_symmetry.space_group_name_H-M   'P 1'
#
loop_
_entity.id
_entity.type
_entity.pdbx_description
1 polymer ?
#
loop_
_entity_poly.entity_id
_entity_poly.type
_entity_poly.pdbx_seq_one_letter_code
_entity_poly.pdbx_strand_id
1 'polypeptide(L)'
;MEKFDLCYINGVFHHILPAERQHTLSLIRQLLLPGGHLALFENNPWNPGTRMVMRRIPFDRDAIPLSFLETRRRIEQAGFQLTGTRFLFYMPKALASLRFVEPWFVKVPLGAQYYVLAQVPG
;
A
#
# COMPACT_ATOMS: atom_id res chain seq x y z
N MET A 1 -1.46 21.30 -17.72
CA MET A 1 -2.09 20.12 -17.11
C MET A 1 -2.38 20.40 -15.65
N GLU A 2 -3.59 20.11 -15.24
CA GLU A 2 -4.00 20.29 -13.85
C GLU A 2 -3.23 19.35 -12.95
N LYS A 3 -2.82 19.84 -11.76
CA LYS A 3 -2.11 19.04 -10.77
C LYS A 3 -2.90 18.97 -9.46
N PHE A 4 -2.58 17.99 -8.63
CA PHE A 4 -3.35 17.64 -7.44
C PHE A 4 -2.48 17.70 -6.17
N ASP A 5 -3.14 17.89 -5.03
CA ASP A 5 -2.49 17.90 -3.71
C ASP A 5 -2.34 16.51 -3.12
N LEU A 6 -3.19 15.58 -3.52
CA LEU A 6 -3.24 14.24 -2.96
C LEU A 6 -3.61 13.22 -4.01
N CYS A 7 -2.89 12.11 -4.01
CA CYS A 7 -3.26 10.90 -4.73
C CYS A 7 -3.48 9.79 -3.72
N TYR A 8 -4.70 9.25 -3.68
CA TYR A 8 -5.06 8.15 -2.80
C TYR A 8 -5.30 6.90 -3.65
N ILE A 9 -4.62 5.81 -3.31
CA ILE A 9 -4.70 4.55 -4.03
C ILE A 9 -4.89 3.43 -3.03
N ASN A 10 -5.89 2.57 -3.24
CA ASN A 10 -6.15 1.46 -2.35
C ASN A 10 -6.48 0.21 -3.15
N GLY A 11 -5.63 -0.82 -3.07
CA GLY A 11 -5.88 -2.11 -3.69
C GLY A 11 -5.79 -2.12 -5.20
N VAL A 12 -5.01 -1.21 -5.79
CA VAL A 12 -4.89 -1.09 -7.25
C VAL A 12 -3.56 -1.65 -7.76
N PHE A 13 -2.46 -1.41 -7.06
CA PHE A 13 -1.13 -1.73 -7.56
C PHE A 13 -0.88 -3.21 -7.76
N HIS A 14 -1.55 -4.09 -7.00
CA HIS A 14 -1.40 -5.53 -7.22
C HIS A 14 -2.02 -6.00 -8.55
N HIS A 15 -2.84 -5.16 -9.19
CA HIS A 15 -3.36 -5.42 -10.55
C HIS A 15 -2.48 -4.81 -11.63
N ILE A 16 -1.47 -4.02 -11.29
CA ILE A 16 -0.52 -3.45 -12.24
C ILE A 16 0.64 -4.42 -12.39
N LEU A 17 1.02 -4.73 -13.63
CA LEU A 17 2.17 -5.60 -13.88
C LEU A 17 3.42 -5.04 -13.23
N PRO A 18 4.25 -5.88 -12.58
CA PRO A 18 5.45 -5.38 -11.90
C PRO A 18 6.34 -4.51 -12.78
N ALA A 19 6.47 -4.84 -14.06
CA ALA A 19 7.30 -4.06 -14.99
C ALA A 19 6.77 -2.65 -15.23
N GLU A 20 5.49 -2.39 -14.95
CA GLU A 20 4.86 -1.10 -15.18
C GLU A 20 4.66 -0.27 -13.91
N ARG A 21 4.90 -0.87 -12.75
CA ARG A 21 4.67 -0.20 -11.46
C ARG A 21 5.51 1.05 -11.30
N GLN A 22 6.79 0.99 -11.69
CA GLN A 22 7.70 2.12 -11.56
C GLN A 22 7.29 3.28 -12.44
N HIS A 23 6.91 2.98 -13.68
CA HIS A 23 6.43 4.00 -14.62
C HIS A 23 5.14 4.67 -14.10
N THR A 24 4.22 3.87 -13.56
CA THR A 24 2.98 4.38 -12.98
C THR A 24 3.24 5.37 -11.85
N LEU A 25 4.19 5.05 -10.96
CA LEU A 25 4.56 5.95 -9.88
C LEU A 25 5.17 7.25 -10.40
N SER A 26 5.95 7.17 -11.47
CA SER A 26 6.53 8.36 -12.10
C SER A 26 5.43 9.27 -12.68
N LEU A 27 4.41 8.69 -13.29
CA LEU A 27 3.26 9.45 -13.80
C LEU A 27 2.49 10.12 -12.66
N ILE A 28 2.26 9.39 -11.57
CA ILE A 28 1.58 9.93 -10.40
C ILE A 28 2.36 11.14 -9.84
N ARG A 29 3.69 11.01 -9.75
CA ARG A 29 4.52 12.11 -9.27
C ARG A 29 4.36 13.35 -10.13
N GLN A 30 4.28 13.19 -11.45
CA GLN A 30 4.08 14.31 -12.37
C GLN A 30 2.71 14.99 -12.20
N LEU A 31 1.71 14.24 -11.72
CA LEU A 31 0.36 14.77 -11.49
C LEU A 31 0.23 15.50 -10.15
N LEU A 32 1.20 15.38 -9.26
CA LEU A 32 1.16 16.01 -7.95
C LEU A 32 1.93 17.32 -7.94
N LEU A 33 1.39 18.27 -7.18
CA LEU A 33 2.06 19.53 -6.92
C LEU A 33 3.33 19.28 -6.09
N PRO A 34 4.33 20.20 -6.14
CA PRO A 34 5.42 20.17 -5.15
C PRO A 34 4.82 20.20 -3.75
N GLY A 35 5.28 19.28 -2.87
CA GLY A 35 4.70 19.12 -1.55
C GLY A 35 3.43 18.28 -1.52
N GLY A 36 2.92 17.83 -2.67
CA GLY A 36 1.75 16.97 -2.74
C GLY A 36 2.00 15.59 -2.14
N HIS A 37 0.94 14.91 -1.74
CA HIS A 37 1.03 13.65 -1.00
C HIS A 37 0.53 12.46 -1.81
N LEU A 38 1.16 11.31 -1.56
CA LEU A 38 0.71 10.01 -2.04
C LEU A 38 0.34 9.16 -0.83
N ALA A 39 -0.86 8.58 -0.84
CA ALA A 39 -1.29 7.60 0.15
C ALA A 39 -1.60 6.30 -0.59
N LEU A 40 -0.75 5.30 -0.41
CA LEU A 40 -0.87 4.03 -1.10
C LEU A 40 -1.15 2.91 -0.09
N PHE A 41 -2.30 2.27 -0.25
CA PHE A 41 -2.75 1.15 0.59
C PHE A 41 -2.74 -0.12 -0.25
N GLU A 42 -2.29 -1.23 0.36
CA GLU A 42 -2.20 -2.50 -0.35
C GLU A 42 -2.34 -3.69 0.60
N ASN A 43 -2.73 -4.83 0.04
CA ASN A 43 -2.80 -6.08 0.78
C ASN A 43 -1.39 -6.59 1.07
N ASN A 44 -1.18 -7.11 2.29
CA ASN A 44 0.13 -7.60 2.71
C ASN A 44 0.30 -9.07 2.31
N PRO A 45 1.17 -9.38 1.33
CA PRO A 45 1.38 -10.77 0.91
C PRO A 45 2.10 -11.63 1.96
N TRP A 46 2.70 -11.01 2.98
CA TRP A 46 3.33 -11.75 4.08
C TRP A 46 2.31 -12.30 5.07
N ASN A 47 1.05 -11.85 5.00
CA ASN A 47 -0.02 -12.38 5.83
C ASN A 47 -0.66 -13.58 5.12
N PRO A 48 -0.57 -14.80 5.69
CA PRO A 48 -1.12 -16.00 5.03
C PRO A 48 -2.63 -15.91 4.81
N GLY A 49 -3.36 -15.29 5.73
CA GLY A 49 -4.81 -15.10 5.59
C GLY A 49 -5.15 -14.21 4.41
N THR A 50 -4.41 -13.13 4.22
CA THR A 50 -4.59 -12.23 3.08
C THR A 50 -4.38 -12.97 1.76
N ARG A 51 -3.32 -13.76 1.66
CA ARG A 51 -3.04 -14.53 0.46
C ARG A 51 -4.13 -15.55 0.16
N MET A 52 -4.64 -16.22 1.19
CA MET A 52 -5.73 -17.19 1.04
C MET A 52 -6.99 -16.51 0.52
N VAL A 53 -7.37 -15.37 1.10
CA VAL A 53 -8.55 -14.62 0.67
C VAL A 53 -8.41 -14.16 -0.77
N MET A 54 -7.25 -13.61 -1.15
CA MET A 54 -7.01 -13.15 -2.51
C MET A 54 -7.17 -14.27 -3.54
N ARG A 55 -6.73 -15.49 -3.20
CA ARG A 55 -6.88 -16.65 -4.09
C ARG A 55 -8.34 -17.05 -4.31
N ARG A 56 -9.22 -16.78 -3.34
CA ARG A 56 -10.63 -17.13 -3.40
C ARG A 56 -11.49 -16.08 -4.08
N ILE A 57 -11.01 -14.86 -4.19
CA ILE A 57 -11.73 -13.78 -4.85
C ILE A 57 -11.35 -13.80 -6.34
N PRO A 58 -12.31 -14.07 -7.27
CA PRO A 58 -11.98 -14.15 -8.70
C PRO A 58 -11.28 -12.91 -9.24
N PHE A 59 -11.65 -11.71 -8.75
CA PHE A 59 -11.05 -10.46 -9.16
C PHE A 59 -9.56 -10.36 -8.80
N ASP A 60 -9.18 -10.92 -7.65
CA ASP A 60 -7.79 -10.87 -7.17
C ASP A 60 -6.96 -12.09 -7.55
N ARG A 61 -7.57 -13.11 -8.19
CA ARG A 61 -6.90 -14.37 -8.47
C ARG A 61 -5.65 -14.19 -9.34
N ASP A 62 -5.71 -13.31 -10.33
CA ASP A 62 -4.61 -13.04 -11.26
C ASP A 62 -3.73 -11.87 -10.80
N ALA A 63 -4.02 -11.29 -9.65
CA ALA A 63 -3.23 -10.20 -9.10
C ALA A 63 -1.86 -10.70 -8.65
N ILE A 64 -0.84 -9.87 -8.84
CA ILE A 64 0.51 -10.16 -8.38
C ILE A 64 0.73 -9.35 -7.10
N PRO A 65 0.87 -10.02 -5.93
CA PRO A 65 1.02 -9.31 -4.68
C PRO A 65 2.21 -8.35 -4.68
N LEU A 66 2.06 -7.27 -3.92
CA LEU A 66 3.04 -6.21 -3.82
C LEU A 66 3.49 -6.11 -2.36
N SER A 67 4.74 -6.50 -2.08
CA SER A 67 5.26 -6.46 -0.72
C SER A 67 5.49 -5.03 -0.25
N PHE A 68 5.49 -4.85 1.08
CA PHE A 68 5.77 -3.56 1.70
C PHE A 68 7.15 -3.02 1.30
N LEU A 69 8.17 -3.90 1.29
CA LEU A 69 9.53 -3.48 0.93
C LEU A 69 9.63 -3.08 -0.54
N GLU A 70 8.95 -3.80 -1.43
CA GLU A 70 8.89 -3.43 -2.83
C GLU A 70 8.23 -2.06 -3.02
N THR A 71 7.11 -1.84 -2.35
CA THR A 71 6.37 -0.58 -2.44
C THR A 71 7.22 0.59 -1.96
N ARG A 72 7.87 0.47 -0.81
CA ARG A 72 8.75 1.51 -0.29
C ARG A 72 9.85 1.84 -1.28
N ARG A 73 10.54 0.82 -1.76
CA ARG A 73 11.64 0.99 -2.70
C ARG A 73 11.19 1.70 -3.96
N ARG A 74 10.06 1.27 -4.53
CA ARG A 74 9.55 1.87 -5.76
C ARG A 74 9.14 3.32 -5.58
N ILE A 75 8.52 3.65 -4.45
CA ILE A 75 8.12 5.03 -4.14
C ILE A 75 9.36 5.92 -3.98
N GLU A 76 10.37 5.44 -3.27
CA GLU A 76 11.62 6.18 -3.13
C GLU A 76 12.32 6.37 -4.47
N GLN A 77 12.37 5.34 -5.31
CA GLN A 77 12.97 5.41 -6.63
C GLN A 77 12.24 6.39 -7.56
N ALA A 78 10.95 6.59 -7.36
CA ALA A 78 10.17 7.55 -8.13
C ALA A 78 10.40 9.00 -7.68
N GLY A 79 11.20 9.22 -6.64
CA GLY A 79 11.54 10.56 -6.18
C GLY A 79 10.65 11.09 -5.07
N PHE A 80 9.86 10.24 -4.43
CA PHE A 80 9.07 10.62 -3.26
C PHE A 80 9.88 10.49 -1.99
N GLN A 81 9.53 11.31 -1.01
CA GLN A 81 10.04 11.22 0.34
C GLN A 81 9.01 10.50 1.21
N LEU A 82 9.40 9.42 1.88
CA LEU A 82 8.50 8.70 2.76
C LEU A 82 8.17 9.52 4.00
N THR A 83 6.89 9.60 4.36
CA THR A 83 6.45 10.36 5.54
C THR A 83 5.79 9.48 6.59
N GLY A 84 5.37 8.28 6.24
CA GLY A 84 4.79 7.36 7.22
C GLY A 84 4.48 6.01 6.60
N THR A 85 4.59 4.98 7.41
CA THR A 85 4.27 3.61 6.99
C THR A 85 3.65 2.87 8.18
N ARG A 86 2.66 2.02 7.91
CA ARG A 86 2.05 1.18 8.94
C ARG A 86 1.47 -0.09 8.36
N PHE A 87 1.41 -1.11 9.21
CA PHE A 87 0.66 -2.33 8.93
C PHE A 87 -0.66 -2.27 9.68
N LEU A 88 -1.74 -2.69 9.01
CA LEU A 88 -3.07 -2.70 9.58
C LEU A 88 -3.44 -4.15 9.91
N PHE A 89 -3.61 -4.45 11.18
CA PHE A 89 -3.95 -5.77 11.65
C PHE A 89 -5.47 -5.89 11.78
N TYR A 90 -6.06 -6.80 11.01
CA TYR A 90 -7.50 -7.03 11.02
C TYR A 90 -7.82 -8.29 11.82
N MET A 91 -8.66 -8.15 12.85
CA MET A 91 -9.11 -9.27 13.66
C MET A 91 -10.54 -9.66 13.31
N PRO A 92 -10.83 -10.96 13.11
CA PRO A 92 -12.20 -11.44 12.92
C PRO A 92 -13.10 -11.01 14.09
N LYS A 93 -14.41 -10.86 13.81
CA LYS A 93 -15.37 -10.48 14.81
C LYS A 93 -15.38 -11.40 16.02
N ALA A 94 -15.14 -12.71 15.80
CA ALA A 94 -15.07 -13.69 16.86
C ALA A 94 -13.93 -13.41 17.86
N LEU A 95 -12.91 -12.65 17.45
CA LEU A 95 -11.76 -12.29 18.28
C LEU A 95 -11.78 -10.80 18.66
N ALA A 96 -12.96 -10.16 18.61
CA ALA A 96 -13.10 -8.74 18.84
C ALA A 96 -12.59 -8.32 20.23
N SER A 97 -12.66 -9.20 21.23
CA SER A 97 -12.15 -8.94 22.56
C SER A 97 -10.64 -8.71 22.60
N LEU A 98 -9.93 -9.14 21.56
CA LEU A 98 -8.47 -8.97 21.47
C LEU A 98 -8.06 -7.73 20.67
N ARG A 99 -9.03 -6.93 20.18
CA ARG A 99 -8.72 -5.75 19.36
C ARG A 99 -7.92 -4.69 20.12
N PHE A 100 -7.98 -4.70 21.45
CA PHE A 100 -7.19 -3.76 22.24
C PHE A 100 -5.69 -3.91 22.03
N VAL A 101 -5.23 -5.06 21.50
CA VAL A 101 -3.80 -5.28 21.21
C VAL A 101 -3.42 -4.86 19.77
N GLU A 102 -4.40 -4.48 18.91
CA GLU A 102 -4.09 -4.08 17.54
C GLU A 102 -3.04 -2.97 17.42
N PRO A 103 -3.05 -1.91 18.25
CA PRO A 103 -2.02 -0.87 18.16
C PRO A 103 -0.60 -1.38 18.32
N TRP A 104 -0.42 -2.50 19.01
CA TRP A 104 0.89 -3.12 19.20
C TRP A 104 1.43 -3.76 17.92
N PHE A 105 0.52 -4.09 16.97
CA PHE A 105 0.87 -4.79 15.74
C PHE A 105 0.98 -3.88 14.52
N VAL A 106 0.73 -2.57 14.64
CA VAL A 106 0.73 -1.67 13.47
C VAL A 106 2.08 -1.57 12.76
N LYS A 107 3.18 -1.93 13.44
CA LYS A 107 4.52 -1.95 12.85
C LYS A 107 5.02 -3.36 12.58
N VAL A 108 4.24 -4.38 12.91
CA VAL A 108 4.60 -5.77 12.68
C VAL A 108 4.25 -6.13 11.23
N PRO A 109 5.19 -6.68 10.43
CA PRO A 109 4.94 -6.93 9.00
C PRO A 109 3.98 -8.10 8.73
N LEU A 110 3.17 -8.49 9.69
CA LEU A 110 2.17 -9.56 9.56
C LEU A 110 0.74 -9.02 9.47
N GLY A 111 0.53 -7.69 9.50
CA GLY A 111 -0.79 -7.11 9.31
C GLY A 111 -1.39 -7.48 7.96
N ALA A 112 -2.74 -7.54 7.88
CA ALA A 112 -3.44 -7.93 6.65
C ALA A 112 -3.26 -6.93 5.52
N GLN A 113 -3.11 -5.66 5.86
CA GLN A 113 -2.85 -4.58 4.92
C GLN A 113 -1.71 -3.71 5.43
N TYR A 114 -1.14 -2.92 4.54
CA TYR A 114 -0.20 -1.88 4.91
C TYR A 114 -0.52 -0.60 4.13
N TYR A 115 0.01 0.51 4.60
CA TYR A 115 -0.01 1.73 3.81
C TYR A 115 1.36 2.42 3.85
N VAL A 116 1.61 3.18 2.80
CA VAL A 116 2.81 4.02 2.68
C VAL A 116 2.34 5.43 2.36
N LEU A 117 2.75 6.37 3.19
CA LEU A 117 2.52 7.78 2.95
C LEU A 117 3.82 8.40 2.46
N ALA A 118 3.73 9.19 1.41
CA ALA A 118 4.89 9.82 0.81
C ALA A 118 4.54 11.23 0.33
N GLN A 119 5.57 12.03 0.08
CA GLN A 119 5.41 13.42 -0.32
C GLN A 119 6.37 13.73 -1.45
N VAL A 120 5.89 14.51 -2.43
CA VAL A 120 6.76 15.08 -3.45
C VAL A 120 7.57 16.18 -2.78
N PRO A 121 8.91 16.21 -2.95
CA PRO A 121 9.71 17.28 -2.38
C PRO A 121 9.20 18.66 -2.82
N GLY A 122 9.10 19.56 -1.86
CA GLY A 122 8.52 20.89 -2.08
C GLY A 122 9.45 21.92 -2.64
#